data_bcb533fd903b56864341c2218669d4f7
#
_entry.id   bcb533fd903b56864341c2218669d4f7
#
_cell.length_a   1.000
_cell.length_b   1.000
_cell.length_c   1.000
_cell.angle_alpha   90.00
_cell.angle_beta   90.00
_cell.angle_gamma   90.00
#
_symmetry.space_group_name_H-M   'P 1'
#
loop_
_entity.id
_entity.type
_entity.pdbx_description
1 polymer ?
#
loop_
_entity_poly.entity_id
_entity_poly.type
_entity_poly.pdbx_seq_one_letter_code
_entity_poly.pdbx_strand_id
1 'polypeptide(L)'
;SMIELRHVTKRYGAVEALHDVSFRAPEGQIVGLLGQNGAGKSTTLNILTGYLPPTSGQVLVDGMDLLQNARECKRLIGYLPEKPPLYDEMTVRAYLRFVCELKEVQKSAIAAHVEDIIRTCGLSEVAHRLIGHLSKGYRQRVGVAQSLCGNPKVLVLDEPTVGLDPRQVVEIRALIADLGKTHTIIFSSHLLSEIQQLCQRVLILNRGHLEYEADMQELAETGETLRLRASIAMREKQLIPALRSLPCVRRVKALPTRTIEVSEVLLECDASAVPDAQTQLFRLLCGLDAPIRMLVEEHDSLETVFLRATDEGAKNPAADSFK
;
A
#
# COMPACT_ATOMS: atom_id res chain seq x y z
N SER A 1 8.69 -15.95 -4.15
CA SER A 1 8.48 -14.51 -4.10
C SER A 1 9.39 -13.83 -5.11
N MET A 2 8.86 -12.85 -5.82
CA MET A 2 9.60 -12.14 -6.87
C MET A 2 10.63 -11.17 -6.28
N ILE A 3 10.28 -10.48 -5.18
CA ILE A 3 11.17 -9.60 -4.40
C ILE A 3 11.12 -10.02 -2.94
N GLU A 4 12.30 -10.04 -2.29
CA GLU A 4 12.39 -10.31 -0.85
C GLU A 4 13.48 -9.43 -0.23
N LEU A 5 13.11 -8.69 0.82
CA LEU A 5 14.04 -8.00 1.70
C LEU A 5 14.20 -8.83 2.97
N ARG A 6 15.44 -9.03 3.42
CA ARG A 6 15.78 -9.76 4.64
C ARG A 6 16.65 -8.91 5.53
N HIS A 7 16.09 -8.51 6.69
CA HIS A 7 16.80 -7.77 7.74
C HIS A 7 17.57 -6.54 7.23
N VAL A 8 16.92 -5.76 6.34
CA VAL A 8 17.54 -4.63 5.68
C VAL A 8 17.58 -3.43 6.60
N THR A 9 18.79 -2.95 6.89
CA THR A 9 19.06 -1.70 7.62
C THR A 9 19.80 -0.74 6.72
N LYS A 10 19.47 0.55 6.78
CA LYS A 10 20.16 1.61 6.06
C LYS A 10 20.48 2.79 6.97
N ARG A 11 21.76 3.13 7.04
CA ARG A 11 22.28 4.29 7.77
C ARG A 11 22.90 5.31 6.83
N TYR A 12 22.65 6.57 7.13
CA TYR A 12 23.30 7.73 6.53
C TYR A 12 24.01 8.50 7.65
N GLY A 13 25.29 8.20 7.86
CA GLY A 13 26.02 8.73 9.02
C GLY A 13 25.36 8.28 10.33
N ALA A 14 24.92 9.24 11.15
CA ALA A 14 24.25 8.99 12.42
C ALA A 14 22.74 8.69 12.28
N VAL A 15 22.17 8.91 11.11
CA VAL A 15 20.72 8.72 10.87
C VAL A 15 20.48 7.32 10.31
N GLU A 16 19.66 6.52 10.99
CA GLU A 16 19.20 5.24 10.51
C GLU A 16 17.86 5.43 9.83
N ALA A 17 17.87 5.29 8.50
CA ALA A 17 16.70 5.53 7.64
C ALA A 17 15.81 4.29 7.50
N LEU A 18 16.35 3.09 7.68
CA LEU A 18 15.63 1.82 7.74
C LEU A 18 16.18 0.96 8.87
N HIS A 19 15.29 0.35 9.65
CA HIS A 19 15.57 -0.45 10.82
C HIS A 19 15.05 -1.87 10.62
N ASP A 20 15.93 -2.80 10.28
CA ASP A 20 15.63 -4.26 10.21
C ASP A 20 14.37 -4.60 9.40
N VAL A 21 14.22 -4.00 8.21
CA VAL A 21 13.03 -4.16 7.37
C VAL A 21 13.10 -5.49 6.63
N SER A 22 12.05 -6.30 6.79
CA SER A 22 11.89 -7.58 6.10
C SER A 22 10.48 -7.68 5.54
N PHE A 23 10.35 -8.01 4.24
CA PHE A 23 9.06 -8.30 3.60
C PHE A 23 9.26 -9.09 2.31
N ARG A 24 8.15 -9.59 1.76
CA ARG A 24 8.11 -10.30 0.48
C ARG A 24 7.04 -9.72 -0.44
N ALA A 25 7.39 -9.54 -1.70
CA ALA A 25 6.44 -9.23 -2.76
C ALA A 25 6.28 -10.49 -3.64
N PRO A 26 5.11 -11.15 -3.60
CA PRO A 26 4.80 -12.29 -4.45
C PRO A 26 4.77 -11.91 -5.93
N GLU A 27 4.99 -12.89 -6.81
CA GLU A 27 4.85 -12.70 -8.25
C GLU A 27 3.40 -12.38 -8.63
N GLY A 28 3.22 -11.43 -9.55
CA GLY A 28 1.91 -11.06 -10.10
C GLY A 28 1.01 -10.24 -9.16
N GLN A 29 1.53 -9.74 -8.04
CA GLN A 29 0.77 -8.87 -7.14
C GLN A 29 1.20 -7.41 -7.25
N ILE A 30 0.25 -6.52 -6.97
CA ILE A 30 0.53 -5.09 -6.72
C ILE A 30 0.68 -4.91 -5.21
N VAL A 31 1.89 -4.55 -4.78
CA VAL A 31 2.24 -4.30 -3.38
C VAL A 31 2.40 -2.80 -3.17
N GLY A 32 1.64 -2.25 -2.25
CA GLY A 32 1.70 -0.84 -1.89
C GLY A 32 2.57 -0.59 -0.67
N LEU A 33 3.51 0.34 -0.78
CA LEU A 33 4.35 0.82 0.30
C LEU A 33 3.79 2.16 0.80
N LEU A 34 3.04 2.12 1.90
CA LEU A 34 2.35 3.26 2.50
C LEU A 34 3.18 3.88 3.62
N GLY A 35 3.20 5.19 3.71
CA GLY A 35 3.85 5.90 4.82
C GLY A 35 3.91 7.40 4.57
N GLN A 36 4.12 8.17 5.62
CA GLN A 36 4.32 9.62 5.53
C GLN A 36 5.66 9.96 4.84
N ASN A 37 5.85 11.24 4.52
CA ASN A 37 7.14 11.71 4.02
C ASN A 37 8.22 11.47 5.07
N GLY A 38 9.36 10.94 4.65
CA GLY A 38 10.45 10.56 5.56
C GLY A 38 10.29 9.19 6.26
N ALA A 39 9.22 8.43 5.97
CA ALA A 39 9.01 7.10 6.54
C ALA A 39 10.03 6.04 6.09
N GLY A 40 10.82 6.31 5.04
CA GLY A 40 11.79 5.36 4.48
C GLY A 40 11.38 4.73 3.14
N LYS A 41 10.25 5.13 2.55
CA LYS A 41 9.71 4.55 1.31
C LYS A 41 10.72 4.59 0.15
N SER A 42 11.16 5.80 -0.24
CA SER A 42 12.10 5.96 -1.36
C SER A 42 13.46 5.30 -1.07
N THR A 43 13.91 5.29 0.18
CA THR A 43 15.12 4.55 0.59
C THR A 43 14.94 3.05 0.36
N THR A 44 13.80 2.48 0.75
CA THR A 44 13.46 1.08 0.51
C THR A 44 13.44 0.78 -0.99
N LEU A 45 12.78 1.61 -1.80
CA LEU A 45 12.71 1.41 -3.24
C LEU A 45 14.08 1.54 -3.91
N ASN A 46 14.91 2.48 -3.49
CA ASN A 46 16.28 2.63 -4.00
C ASN A 46 17.17 1.42 -3.68
N ILE A 47 16.98 0.81 -2.51
CA ILE A 47 17.73 -0.39 -2.13
C ILE A 47 17.27 -1.58 -2.96
N LEU A 48 15.95 -1.80 -3.07
CA LEU A 48 15.43 -2.95 -3.81
C LEU A 48 15.66 -2.87 -5.33
N THR A 49 15.90 -1.67 -5.87
CA THR A 49 16.28 -1.49 -7.29
C THR A 49 17.80 -1.53 -7.52
N GLY A 50 18.59 -1.66 -6.45
CA GLY A 50 20.04 -1.67 -6.51
C GLY A 50 20.65 -0.29 -6.81
N TYR A 51 19.89 0.80 -6.56
CA TYR A 51 20.40 2.16 -6.67
C TYR A 51 21.27 2.53 -5.46
N LEU A 52 20.91 2.00 -4.29
CA LEU A 52 21.67 2.14 -3.05
C LEU A 52 21.94 0.75 -2.45
N PRO A 53 23.15 0.47 -1.94
CA PRO A 53 23.40 -0.72 -1.15
C PRO A 53 22.77 -0.57 0.24
N PRO A 54 22.24 -1.65 0.86
CA PRO A 54 21.90 -1.63 2.28
C PRO A 54 23.17 -1.51 3.14
N THR A 55 23.03 -1.04 4.37
CA THR A 55 24.13 -1.07 5.36
C THR A 55 24.31 -2.49 5.90
N SER A 56 23.21 -3.21 6.10
CA SER A 56 23.17 -4.62 6.43
C SER A 56 21.89 -5.26 5.89
N GLY A 57 21.83 -6.58 5.90
CA GLY A 57 20.72 -7.34 5.34
C GLY A 57 20.93 -7.69 3.87
N GLN A 58 19.91 -8.26 3.25
CA GLN A 58 19.98 -8.83 1.90
C GLN A 58 18.71 -8.51 1.10
N VAL A 59 18.88 -8.30 -0.21
CA VAL A 59 17.78 -8.18 -1.16
C VAL A 59 17.88 -9.29 -2.18
N LEU A 60 16.79 -10.02 -2.37
CA LEU A 60 16.68 -11.07 -3.38
C LEU A 60 15.68 -10.65 -4.45
N VAL A 61 16.04 -10.86 -5.69
CA VAL A 61 15.22 -10.67 -6.89
C VAL A 61 15.16 -11.99 -7.63
N ASP A 62 13.97 -12.57 -7.73
CA ASP A 62 13.76 -13.90 -8.32
C ASP A 62 14.72 -14.96 -7.72
N GLY A 63 14.93 -14.88 -6.40
CA GLY A 63 15.85 -15.76 -5.66
C GLY A 63 17.33 -15.42 -5.76
N MET A 64 17.73 -14.46 -6.61
CA MET A 64 19.11 -14.05 -6.78
C MET A 64 19.46 -12.88 -5.85
N ASP A 65 20.62 -12.94 -5.21
CA ASP A 65 21.15 -11.84 -4.41
C ASP A 65 21.48 -10.63 -5.31
N LEU A 66 20.86 -9.49 -4.99
CA LEU A 66 20.99 -8.27 -5.81
C LEU A 66 22.40 -7.72 -5.85
N LEU A 67 23.17 -7.82 -4.77
CA LEU A 67 24.55 -7.31 -4.74
C LEU A 67 25.50 -8.21 -5.51
N GLN A 68 25.26 -9.53 -5.49
CA GLN A 68 26.12 -10.49 -6.20
C GLN A 68 25.77 -10.60 -7.67
N ASN A 69 24.49 -10.41 -8.05
CA ASN A 69 23.98 -10.57 -9.41
C ASN A 69 23.30 -9.27 -9.92
N ALA A 70 23.96 -8.13 -9.71
CA ALA A 70 23.35 -6.81 -9.94
C ALA A 70 22.85 -6.62 -11.37
N ARG A 71 23.59 -7.10 -12.39
CA ARG A 71 23.22 -6.93 -13.80
C ARG A 71 21.96 -7.73 -14.15
N GLU A 72 21.91 -8.99 -13.74
CA GLU A 72 20.78 -9.89 -13.96
C GLU A 72 19.54 -9.39 -13.23
N CYS A 73 19.66 -9.02 -11.96
CA CYS A 73 18.57 -8.48 -11.16
C CYS A 73 18.01 -7.17 -11.74
N LYS A 74 18.90 -6.25 -12.17
CA LYS A 74 18.47 -4.96 -12.77
C LYS A 74 17.75 -5.12 -14.11
N ARG A 75 18.01 -6.20 -14.86
CA ARG A 75 17.24 -6.52 -16.08
C ARG A 75 15.80 -6.93 -15.76
N LEU A 76 15.56 -7.52 -14.58
CA LEU A 76 14.24 -7.94 -14.15
C LEU A 76 13.42 -6.78 -13.57
N ILE A 77 14.02 -5.62 -13.32
CA ILE A 77 13.40 -4.49 -12.63
C ILE A 77 13.29 -3.29 -13.57
N GLY A 78 12.08 -2.77 -13.73
CA GLY A 78 11.83 -1.44 -14.27
C GLY A 78 11.60 -0.46 -13.10
N TYR A 79 12.23 0.71 -13.14
CA TYR A 79 12.13 1.67 -12.06
C TYR A 79 11.68 3.04 -12.54
N LEU A 80 10.66 3.58 -11.88
CA LEU A 80 10.23 4.97 -11.99
C LEU A 80 10.53 5.66 -10.66
N PRO A 81 11.56 6.50 -10.58
CA PRO A 81 11.78 7.35 -9.41
C PRO A 81 10.74 8.47 -9.32
N GLU A 82 10.56 9.08 -8.16
CA GLU A 82 9.62 10.20 -7.93
C GLU A 82 9.79 11.33 -8.96
N LYS A 83 11.04 11.63 -9.34
CA LYS A 83 11.37 12.52 -10.45
C LYS A 83 11.88 11.70 -11.63
N PRO A 84 11.05 11.47 -12.65
CA PRO A 84 11.47 10.69 -13.82
C PRO A 84 12.71 11.29 -14.50
N PRO A 85 13.71 10.47 -14.87
CA PRO A 85 14.94 10.94 -15.52
C PRO A 85 14.70 11.17 -17.02
N LEU A 86 13.87 12.15 -17.35
CA LEU A 86 13.49 12.43 -18.72
C LEU A 86 14.45 13.41 -19.39
N TYR A 87 14.65 13.26 -20.71
CA TYR A 87 15.45 14.16 -21.53
C TYR A 87 14.51 15.06 -22.35
N ASP A 88 14.44 16.33 -21.98
CA ASP A 88 13.47 17.30 -22.49
C ASP A 88 13.66 17.59 -24.00
N GLU A 89 14.89 17.44 -24.52
CA GLU A 89 15.25 17.66 -25.90
C GLU A 89 15.00 16.44 -26.80
N MET A 90 14.63 15.30 -26.24
CA MET A 90 14.28 14.10 -27.00
C MET A 90 12.79 14.01 -27.24
N THR A 91 12.39 13.45 -28.38
CA THR A 91 11.00 13.02 -28.57
C THR A 91 10.73 11.78 -27.71
N VAL A 92 9.47 11.55 -27.37
CA VAL A 92 9.07 10.35 -26.58
C VAL A 92 9.63 9.07 -27.22
N ARG A 93 9.44 8.89 -28.53
CA ARG A 93 9.92 7.71 -29.25
C ARG A 93 11.43 7.58 -29.23
N ALA A 94 12.17 8.66 -29.46
CA ALA A 94 13.61 8.67 -29.44
C ALA A 94 14.16 8.33 -28.05
N TYR A 95 13.56 8.89 -27.01
CA TYR A 95 13.92 8.61 -25.62
C TYR A 95 13.69 7.13 -25.25
N LEU A 96 12.54 6.56 -25.58
CA LEU A 96 12.25 5.15 -25.27
C LEU A 96 13.20 4.20 -26.05
N ARG A 97 13.54 4.53 -27.31
CA ARG A 97 14.58 3.77 -28.03
C ARG A 97 15.91 3.81 -27.31
N PHE A 98 16.34 4.99 -26.89
CA PHE A 98 17.59 5.19 -26.14
C PHE A 98 17.58 4.36 -24.85
N VAL A 99 16.49 4.37 -24.09
CA VAL A 99 16.38 3.56 -22.86
C VAL A 99 16.41 2.06 -23.17
N CYS A 100 15.76 1.61 -24.26
CA CYS A 100 15.83 0.21 -24.70
C CYS A 100 17.27 -0.20 -25.06
N GLU A 101 18.03 0.68 -25.70
CA GLU A 101 19.44 0.43 -26.00
C GLU A 101 20.28 0.30 -24.72
N LEU A 102 20.06 1.18 -23.74
CA LEU A 102 20.72 1.10 -22.42
C LEU A 102 20.37 -0.18 -21.66
N LYS A 103 19.16 -0.68 -21.84
CA LYS A 103 18.67 -1.94 -21.26
C LYS A 103 19.12 -3.18 -22.06
N GLU A 104 19.95 -2.97 -23.09
CA GLU A 104 20.50 -4.04 -23.94
C GLU A 104 19.43 -4.87 -24.65
N VAL A 105 18.30 -4.25 -25.00
CA VAL A 105 17.29 -4.88 -25.84
C VAL A 105 17.89 -5.18 -27.21
N GLN A 106 17.59 -6.36 -27.75
CA GLN A 106 18.07 -6.76 -29.07
C GLN A 106 17.67 -5.73 -30.14
N LYS A 107 18.63 -5.23 -30.91
CA LYS A 107 18.43 -4.12 -31.86
C LYS A 107 17.23 -4.33 -32.81
N SER A 108 17.07 -5.56 -33.33
CA SER A 108 15.94 -5.91 -34.20
C SER A 108 14.57 -5.85 -33.51
N ALA A 109 14.51 -5.95 -32.20
CA ALA A 109 13.28 -5.94 -31.42
C ALA A 109 12.88 -4.55 -30.90
N ILE A 110 13.84 -3.59 -30.84
CA ILE A 110 13.62 -2.28 -30.22
C ILE A 110 12.44 -1.54 -30.85
N ALA A 111 12.34 -1.48 -32.16
CA ALA A 111 11.29 -0.70 -32.83
C ALA A 111 9.89 -1.20 -32.46
N ALA A 112 9.65 -2.50 -32.54
CA ALA A 112 8.38 -3.11 -32.19
C ALA A 112 8.06 -2.95 -30.69
N HIS A 113 9.06 -3.16 -29.82
CA HIS A 113 8.93 -3.01 -28.37
C HIS A 113 8.56 -1.58 -27.95
N VAL A 114 9.22 -0.58 -28.56
CA VAL A 114 8.91 0.84 -28.31
C VAL A 114 7.49 1.20 -28.75
N GLU A 115 7.03 0.75 -29.90
CA GLU A 115 5.65 1.02 -30.37
C GLU A 115 4.62 0.34 -29.47
N ASP A 116 4.91 -0.84 -28.94
CA ASP A 116 4.05 -1.51 -27.98
C ASP A 116 3.96 -0.75 -26.65
N ILE A 117 5.09 -0.29 -26.11
CA ILE A 117 5.13 0.53 -24.89
C ILE A 117 4.37 1.86 -25.11
N ILE A 118 4.57 2.55 -26.24
CA ILE A 118 3.87 3.80 -26.56
C ILE A 118 2.36 3.59 -26.54
N ARG A 119 1.87 2.50 -27.12
CA ARG A 119 0.46 2.14 -27.16
C ARG A 119 -0.06 1.81 -25.76
N THR A 120 0.63 0.96 -25.02
CA THR A 120 0.28 0.54 -23.65
C THR A 120 0.16 1.74 -22.71
N CYS A 121 1.07 2.71 -22.81
CA CYS A 121 1.05 3.90 -21.96
C CYS A 121 0.20 5.06 -22.49
N GLY A 122 -0.52 4.88 -23.60
CA GLY A 122 -1.39 5.91 -24.18
C GLY A 122 -0.61 7.14 -24.68
N LEU A 123 0.56 6.91 -25.28
CA LEU A 123 1.48 7.96 -25.75
C LEU A 123 1.45 8.16 -27.28
N SER A 124 0.58 7.46 -28.01
CA SER A 124 0.59 7.44 -29.49
C SER A 124 0.47 8.82 -30.11
N GLU A 125 -0.39 9.69 -29.60
CA GLU A 125 -0.61 11.05 -30.11
C GLU A 125 0.58 11.99 -29.88
N VAL A 126 1.40 11.71 -28.86
CA VAL A 126 2.53 12.57 -28.45
C VAL A 126 3.90 11.93 -28.73
N ALA A 127 3.93 10.76 -29.34
CA ALA A 127 5.16 9.98 -29.54
C ALA A 127 6.26 10.74 -30.31
N HIS A 128 5.89 11.67 -31.17
CA HIS A 128 6.78 12.51 -31.96
C HIS A 128 7.09 13.86 -31.33
N ARG A 129 6.45 14.21 -30.20
CA ARG A 129 6.68 15.49 -29.52
C ARG A 129 7.90 15.43 -28.62
N LEU A 130 8.55 16.58 -28.43
CA LEU A 130 9.60 16.73 -27.42
C LEU A 130 9.01 16.57 -26.03
N ILE A 131 9.71 15.82 -25.18
CA ILE A 131 9.29 15.55 -23.78
C ILE A 131 9.13 16.84 -22.99
N GLY A 132 10.01 17.84 -23.22
CA GLY A 132 9.93 19.13 -22.54
C GLY A 132 8.64 19.92 -22.84
N HIS A 133 7.94 19.60 -23.94
CA HIS A 133 6.67 20.26 -24.33
C HIS A 133 5.42 19.50 -23.87
N LEU A 134 5.58 18.41 -23.11
CA LEU A 134 4.47 17.60 -22.65
C LEU A 134 3.89 18.16 -21.33
N SER A 135 2.58 17.95 -21.14
CA SER A 135 1.95 18.16 -19.83
C SER A 135 2.57 17.24 -18.76
N LYS A 136 2.38 17.59 -17.50
CA LYS A 136 2.90 16.77 -16.38
C LYS A 136 2.37 15.32 -16.43
N GLY A 137 1.10 15.12 -16.75
CA GLY A 137 0.50 13.79 -16.89
C GLY A 137 1.14 12.97 -18.01
N TYR A 138 1.40 13.56 -19.17
CA TYR A 138 2.11 12.87 -20.24
C TYR A 138 3.56 12.59 -19.87
N ARG A 139 4.25 13.51 -19.21
CA ARG A 139 5.63 13.26 -18.71
C ARG A 139 5.65 12.09 -17.73
N GLN A 140 4.64 12.00 -16.86
CA GLN A 140 4.53 10.86 -15.94
C GLN A 140 4.29 9.54 -16.68
N ARG A 141 3.44 9.53 -17.71
CA ARG A 141 3.25 8.36 -18.59
C ARG A 141 4.54 7.95 -19.30
N VAL A 142 5.36 8.91 -19.75
CA VAL A 142 6.68 8.63 -20.32
C VAL A 142 7.61 8.03 -19.26
N GLY A 143 7.53 8.50 -18.02
CA GLY A 143 8.24 7.91 -16.87
C GLY A 143 7.85 6.46 -16.60
N VAL A 144 6.55 6.13 -16.65
CA VAL A 144 6.09 4.73 -16.57
C VAL A 144 6.56 3.94 -17.80
N ALA A 145 6.45 4.51 -19.00
CA ALA A 145 6.85 3.86 -20.24
C ALA A 145 8.35 3.46 -20.24
N GLN A 146 9.23 4.32 -19.74
CA GLN A 146 10.66 4.00 -19.66
C GLN A 146 10.93 2.84 -18.69
N SER A 147 10.12 2.67 -17.64
CA SER A 147 10.27 1.54 -16.73
C SER A 147 9.92 0.20 -17.37
N LEU A 148 9.13 0.20 -18.46
CA LEU A 148 8.75 -1.00 -19.23
C LEU A 148 9.82 -1.42 -20.24
N CYS A 149 10.79 -0.56 -20.54
CA CYS A 149 11.85 -0.88 -21.49
C CYS A 149 12.66 -2.10 -21.01
N GLY A 150 12.86 -3.06 -21.89
CA GLY A 150 13.54 -4.32 -21.58
C GLY A 150 12.63 -5.41 -21.04
N ASN A 151 11.33 -5.18 -21.01
CA ASN A 151 10.32 -6.15 -20.57
C ASN A 151 10.60 -6.74 -19.16
N PRO A 152 10.70 -5.89 -18.12
CA PRO A 152 11.01 -6.34 -16.77
C PRO A 152 9.87 -7.19 -16.19
N LYS A 153 10.19 -8.07 -15.26
CA LYS A 153 9.16 -8.82 -14.51
C LYS A 153 8.56 -8.01 -13.37
N VAL A 154 9.32 -7.06 -12.83
CA VAL A 154 8.95 -6.22 -11.69
C VAL A 154 9.00 -4.76 -12.09
N LEU A 155 7.97 -4.01 -11.74
CA LEU A 155 7.94 -2.56 -11.81
C LEU A 155 8.00 -1.97 -10.41
N VAL A 156 8.91 -1.06 -10.21
CA VAL A 156 9.05 -0.30 -8.96
C VAL A 156 8.74 1.16 -9.26
N LEU A 157 7.70 1.70 -8.64
CA LEU A 157 7.17 3.02 -8.94
C LEU A 157 7.18 3.87 -7.66
N ASP A 158 7.98 4.92 -7.62
CA ASP A 158 8.08 5.81 -6.46
C ASP A 158 7.14 7.01 -6.63
N GLU A 159 6.08 7.06 -5.80
CA GLU A 159 5.06 8.12 -5.79
C GLU A 159 4.52 8.47 -7.21
N PRO A 160 4.00 7.49 -7.98
CA PRO A 160 3.71 7.67 -9.42
C PRO A 160 2.62 8.70 -9.72
N THR A 161 1.82 9.11 -8.74
CA THR A 161 0.70 10.03 -8.89
C THR A 161 0.97 11.41 -8.28
N VAL A 162 2.14 11.61 -7.65
CA VAL A 162 2.44 12.83 -6.92
C VAL A 162 2.37 14.07 -7.82
N GLY A 163 1.61 15.07 -7.35
CA GLY A 163 1.48 16.37 -8.01
C GLY A 163 0.73 16.34 -9.35
N LEU A 164 0.01 15.27 -9.65
CA LEU A 164 -0.95 15.19 -10.75
C LEU A 164 -2.30 15.74 -10.32
N ASP A 165 -3.09 16.23 -11.28
CA ASP A 165 -4.48 16.57 -11.01
C ASP A 165 -5.35 15.31 -10.83
N PRO A 166 -6.58 15.42 -10.27
CA PRO A 166 -7.42 14.27 -9.99
C PRO A 166 -7.73 13.38 -11.21
N ARG A 167 -7.88 13.97 -12.39
CA ARG A 167 -8.15 13.23 -13.64
C ARG A 167 -6.93 12.42 -14.05
N GLN A 168 -5.76 13.04 -14.02
CA GLN A 168 -4.49 12.39 -14.33
C GLN A 168 -4.16 11.26 -13.33
N VAL A 169 -4.50 11.44 -12.05
CA VAL A 169 -4.36 10.38 -11.03
C VAL A 169 -5.19 9.15 -11.41
N VAL A 170 -6.45 9.33 -11.80
CA VAL A 170 -7.32 8.22 -12.25
C VAL A 170 -6.72 7.50 -13.45
N GLU A 171 -6.20 8.25 -14.42
CA GLU A 171 -5.59 7.69 -15.63
C GLU A 171 -4.30 6.90 -15.33
N ILE A 172 -3.43 7.40 -14.46
CA ILE A 172 -2.21 6.68 -14.05
C ILE A 172 -2.56 5.43 -13.24
N ARG A 173 -3.54 5.50 -12.34
CA ARG A 173 -4.00 4.33 -11.59
C ARG A 173 -4.57 3.24 -12.51
N ALA A 174 -5.36 3.62 -13.50
CA ALA A 174 -5.86 2.67 -14.50
C ALA A 174 -4.71 1.99 -15.26
N LEU A 175 -3.69 2.74 -15.65
CA LEU A 175 -2.48 2.20 -16.29
C LEU A 175 -1.74 1.23 -15.37
N ILE A 176 -1.53 1.58 -14.10
CA ILE A 176 -0.86 0.69 -13.12
C ILE A 176 -1.68 -0.59 -12.90
N ALA A 177 -3.00 -0.49 -12.80
CA ALA A 177 -3.88 -1.65 -12.66
C ALA A 177 -3.78 -2.60 -13.87
N ASP A 178 -3.72 -2.06 -15.09
CA ASP A 178 -3.56 -2.86 -16.30
C ASP A 178 -2.17 -3.53 -16.37
N LEU A 179 -1.11 -2.81 -16.00
CA LEU A 179 0.24 -3.36 -15.92
C LEU A 179 0.35 -4.45 -14.85
N GLY A 180 -0.39 -4.33 -13.75
CA GLY A 180 -0.44 -5.33 -12.68
C GLY A 180 -0.99 -6.70 -13.10
N LYS A 181 -1.68 -6.79 -14.24
CA LYS A 181 -2.15 -8.07 -14.81
C LYS A 181 -1.01 -8.93 -15.35
N THR A 182 0.11 -8.34 -15.68
CA THR A 182 1.25 -9.00 -16.33
C THR A 182 2.59 -8.81 -15.61
N HIS A 183 2.65 -7.89 -14.66
CA HIS A 183 3.86 -7.56 -13.91
C HIS A 183 3.62 -7.65 -12.41
N THR A 184 4.66 -7.96 -11.66
CA THR A 184 4.70 -7.67 -10.22
C THR A 184 4.98 -6.18 -10.05
N ILE A 185 4.18 -5.49 -9.25
CA ILE A 185 4.35 -4.04 -9.05
C ILE A 185 4.57 -3.75 -7.57
N ILE A 186 5.58 -2.95 -7.27
CA ILE A 186 5.78 -2.34 -5.95
C ILE A 186 5.71 -0.84 -6.15
N PHE A 187 4.76 -0.17 -5.51
CA PHE A 187 4.71 1.27 -5.59
C PHE A 187 4.55 1.92 -4.22
N SER A 188 5.16 3.08 -4.07
CA SER A 188 5.00 3.89 -2.87
C SER A 188 3.88 4.90 -3.03
N SER A 189 3.18 5.15 -1.95
CA SER A 189 2.24 6.26 -1.83
C SER A 189 2.15 6.75 -0.38
N HIS A 190 1.80 8.01 -0.20
CA HIS A 190 1.38 8.55 1.09
C HIS A 190 -0.15 8.64 1.20
N LEU A 191 -0.89 8.25 0.14
CA LEU A 191 -2.34 8.28 0.05
C LEU A 191 -2.92 6.88 0.22
N LEU A 192 -3.62 6.70 1.32
CA LEU A 192 -4.29 5.45 1.66
C LEU A 192 -5.28 5.00 0.59
N SER A 193 -6.02 5.95 -0.01
CA SER A 193 -7.01 5.66 -1.05
C SER A 193 -6.42 5.02 -2.31
N GLU A 194 -5.17 5.31 -2.64
CA GLU A 194 -4.48 4.67 -3.77
C GLU A 194 -4.16 3.21 -3.47
N ILE A 195 -3.67 2.95 -2.25
CA ILE A 195 -3.37 1.60 -1.78
C ILE A 195 -4.64 0.74 -1.78
N GLN A 196 -5.74 1.27 -1.24
CA GLN A 196 -7.01 0.54 -1.18
C GLN A 196 -7.58 0.18 -2.55
N GLN A 197 -7.34 1.00 -3.57
CA GLN A 197 -7.90 0.81 -4.91
C GLN A 197 -7.05 -0.10 -5.81
N LEU A 198 -5.75 -0.18 -5.57
CA LEU A 198 -4.80 -0.84 -6.49
C LEU A 198 -4.16 -2.10 -5.92
N CYS A 199 -3.93 -2.15 -4.61
CA CYS A 199 -3.05 -3.16 -4.04
C CYS A 199 -3.79 -4.41 -3.60
N GLN A 200 -3.14 -5.57 -3.77
CA GLN A 200 -3.50 -6.81 -3.11
C GLN A 200 -2.80 -6.95 -1.75
N ARG A 201 -1.67 -6.25 -1.57
CA ARG A 201 -0.89 -6.30 -0.33
C ARG A 201 -0.42 -4.90 0.06
N VAL A 202 -0.43 -4.60 1.35
CA VAL A 202 0.03 -3.32 1.90
C VAL A 202 1.16 -3.53 2.89
N LEU A 203 2.15 -2.66 2.81
CA LEU A 203 3.28 -2.53 3.73
C LEU A 203 3.24 -1.10 4.29
N ILE A 204 3.11 -0.94 5.61
CA ILE A 204 3.10 0.38 6.24
C ILE A 204 4.46 0.63 6.88
N LEU A 205 5.16 1.65 6.36
CA LEU A 205 6.40 2.16 6.92
C LEU A 205 6.16 3.40 7.77
N ASN A 206 6.81 3.43 8.93
CA ASN A 206 6.86 4.62 9.78
C ASN A 206 8.27 4.76 10.38
N ARG A 207 8.90 5.90 10.17
CA ARG A 207 10.25 6.23 10.70
C ARG A 207 11.28 5.12 10.47
N GLY A 208 11.27 4.50 9.31
CA GLY A 208 12.19 3.44 8.93
C GLY A 208 11.83 2.03 9.43
N HIS A 209 10.74 1.87 10.15
CA HIS A 209 10.24 0.58 10.60
C HIS A 209 9.08 0.10 9.73
N LEU A 210 9.03 -1.20 9.45
CA LEU A 210 7.86 -1.85 8.89
C LEU A 210 6.90 -2.15 10.05
N GLU A 211 5.88 -1.30 10.20
CA GLU A 211 4.93 -1.36 11.32
C GLU A 211 3.81 -2.37 11.06
N TYR A 212 3.46 -2.58 9.79
CA TYR A 212 2.34 -3.43 9.42
C TYR A 212 2.50 -4.00 8.01
N GLU A 213 2.07 -5.24 7.86
CA GLU A 213 2.01 -5.95 6.58
C GLU A 213 0.70 -6.76 6.55
N ALA A 214 -0.08 -6.64 5.49
CA ALA A 214 -1.29 -7.42 5.29
C ALA A 214 -1.64 -7.64 3.83
N ASP A 215 -2.34 -8.74 3.58
CA ASP A 215 -3.11 -8.95 2.37
C ASP A 215 -4.44 -8.17 2.47
N MET A 216 -4.82 -7.48 1.41
CA MET A 216 -6.04 -6.65 1.40
C MET A 216 -7.32 -7.51 1.45
N GLN A 217 -7.27 -8.76 0.99
CA GLN A 217 -8.38 -9.69 1.12
C GLN A 217 -8.54 -10.15 2.57
N GLU A 218 -7.45 -10.46 3.26
CA GLU A 218 -7.50 -10.83 4.68
C GLU A 218 -8.06 -9.69 5.54
N LEU A 219 -7.73 -8.44 5.21
CA LEU A 219 -8.31 -7.26 5.88
C LEU A 219 -9.81 -7.13 5.65
N ALA A 220 -10.30 -7.50 4.46
CA ALA A 220 -11.73 -7.52 4.15
C ALA A 220 -12.46 -8.73 4.76
N GLU A 221 -11.73 -9.83 4.96
CA GLU A 221 -12.26 -11.11 5.44
C GLU A 221 -12.03 -11.35 6.94
N THR A 222 -11.69 -10.36 7.76
CA THR A 222 -11.58 -10.57 9.23
C THR A 222 -12.91 -11.05 9.82
N GLY A 223 -13.34 -12.21 9.32
CA GLY A 223 -14.65 -12.82 9.45
C GLY A 223 -14.94 -13.53 10.79
N GLU A 224 -14.03 -13.53 11.77
CA GLU A 224 -14.29 -14.15 13.06
C GLU A 224 -14.80 -13.16 14.12
N THR A 225 -14.51 -11.88 13.98
CA THR A 225 -14.89 -10.85 14.94
C THR A 225 -15.63 -9.71 14.25
N LEU A 226 -16.92 -9.60 14.55
CA LEU A 226 -17.75 -8.48 14.14
C LEU A 226 -17.58 -7.35 15.15
N ARG A 227 -17.21 -6.16 14.70
CA ARG A 227 -17.15 -4.96 15.53
C ARG A 227 -18.37 -4.09 15.27
N LEU A 228 -19.10 -3.77 16.34
CA LEU A 228 -20.28 -2.91 16.29
C LEU A 228 -20.05 -1.69 17.16
N ARG A 229 -20.15 -0.51 16.57
CA ARG A 229 -20.24 0.74 17.32
C ARG A 229 -21.71 1.10 17.49
N ALA A 230 -22.13 1.29 18.72
CA ALA A 230 -23.50 1.62 19.04
C ALA A 230 -23.59 2.85 19.95
N SER A 231 -24.58 3.70 19.68
CA SER A 231 -25.04 4.76 20.56
C SER A 231 -26.45 4.39 21.10
N ILE A 232 -26.57 4.22 22.39
CA ILE A 232 -27.73 3.65 23.05
C ILE A 232 -28.21 4.59 24.15
N ALA A 233 -29.52 4.88 24.18
CA ALA A 233 -30.13 5.73 25.20
C ALA A 233 -30.32 4.96 26.53
N MET A 234 -29.21 4.68 27.19
CA MET A 234 -29.12 4.05 28.50
C MET A 234 -27.81 4.45 29.18
N ARG A 235 -27.81 4.52 30.51
CA ARG A 235 -26.63 4.82 31.30
C ARG A 235 -25.61 3.69 31.24
N GLU A 236 -24.33 4.02 31.09
CA GLU A 236 -23.21 3.08 30.92
C GLU A 236 -23.21 1.98 32.02
N LYS A 237 -23.43 2.37 33.28
CA LYS A 237 -23.45 1.43 34.41
C LYS A 237 -24.50 0.31 34.29
N GLN A 238 -25.60 0.53 33.59
CA GLN A 238 -26.64 -0.45 33.33
C GLN A 238 -26.41 -1.18 32.01
N LEU A 239 -25.95 -0.47 30.98
CA LEU A 239 -25.78 -1.00 29.65
C LEU A 239 -24.64 -2.02 29.56
N ILE A 240 -23.44 -1.71 30.10
CA ILE A 240 -22.28 -2.57 29.94
C ILE A 240 -22.49 -3.99 30.51
N PRO A 241 -23.02 -4.16 31.74
CA PRO A 241 -23.28 -5.51 32.24
C PRO A 241 -24.30 -6.28 31.38
N ALA A 242 -25.32 -5.58 30.87
CA ALA A 242 -26.33 -6.19 30.00
C ALA A 242 -25.73 -6.66 28.68
N LEU A 243 -24.87 -5.84 28.03
CA LEU A 243 -24.21 -6.20 26.80
C LEU A 243 -23.24 -7.38 26.99
N ARG A 244 -22.53 -7.43 28.11
CA ARG A 244 -21.63 -8.54 28.43
C ARG A 244 -22.35 -9.87 28.67
N SER A 245 -23.65 -9.84 28.97
CA SER A 245 -24.45 -11.06 29.12
C SER A 245 -24.84 -11.73 27.82
N LEU A 246 -24.65 -11.06 26.68
CA LEU A 246 -24.93 -11.63 25.36
C LEU A 246 -23.88 -12.67 24.99
N PRO A 247 -24.28 -13.90 24.59
CA PRO A 247 -23.35 -14.97 24.24
C PRO A 247 -22.41 -14.61 23.06
N CYS A 248 -22.89 -13.76 22.14
CA CYS A 248 -22.11 -13.34 20.96
C CYS A 248 -21.05 -12.28 21.30
N VAL A 249 -21.14 -11.61 22.45
CA VAL A 249 -20.24 -10.50 22.81
C VAL A 249 -18.99 -11.02 23.49
N ARG A 250 -17.85 -10.81 22.84
CA ARG A 250 -16.52 -11.16 23.38
C ARG A 250 -15.94 -10.03 24.24
N ARG A 251 -16.19 -8.78 23.83
CA ARG A 251 -15.65 -7.59 24.51
C ARG A 251 -16.55 -6.38 24.35
N VAL A 252 -16.63 -5.56 25.41
CA VAL A 252 -17.34 -4.26 25.41
C VAL A 252 -16.39 -3.19 25.89
N LYS A 253 -16.24 -2.12 25.12
CA LYS A 253 -15.47 -0.92 25.47
C LYS A 253 -16.39 0.29 25.45
N ALA A 254 -16.45 1.03 26.56
CA ALA A 254 -17.12 2.33 26.61
C ALA A 254 -16.30 3.36 25.83
N LEU A 255 -16.98 4.21 25.10
CA LEU A 255 -16.41 5.35 24.39
C LEU A 255 -16.82 6.65 25.09
N PRO A 256 -16.02 7.73 24.98
CA PRO A 256 -16.39 9.01 25.56
C PRO A 256 -17.71 9.53 25.01
N THR A 257 -18.63 9.96 25.88
CA THR A 257 -19.92 10.52 25.49
C THR A 257 -20.08 11.94 26.05
N ARG A 258 -20.97 12.74 25.41
CA ARG A 258 -21.24 14.11 25.85
C ARG A 258 -22.35 14.18 26.88
N THR A 259 -23.14 13.10 27.07
CA THR A 259 -24.32 13.07 27.95
C THR A 259 -24.35 11.78 28.77
N ILE A 260 -24.80 11.86 30.01
CA ILE A 260 -24.87 10.72 30.96
C ILE A 260 -25.97 9.72 30.56
N GLU A 261 -26.99 10.16 29.83
CA GLU A 261 -28.17 9.35 29.48
C GLU A 261 -28.00 8.54 28.19
N VAL A 262 -26.91 8.77 27.46
CA VAL A 262 -26.59 8.06 26.23
C VAL A 262 -25.18 7.48 26.35
N SER A 263 -25.05 6.20 26.14
CA SER A 263 -23.75 5.53 26.11
C SER A 263 -23.34 5.22 24.70
N GLU A 264 -22.07 5.51 24.38
CA GLU A 264 -21.41 5.02 23.17
C GLU A 264 -20.52 3.83 23.54
N VAL A 265 -20.67 2.75 22.82
CA VAL A 265 -19.92 1.51 23.07
C VAL A 265 -19.37 0.94 21.77
N LEU A 266 -18.22 0.31 21.88
CA LEU A 266 -17.65 -0.56 20.87
C LEU A 266 -17.77 -2.00 21.36
N LEU A 267 -18.41 -2.85 20.57
CA LEU A 267 -18.62 -4.26 20.81
C LEU A 267 -17.75 -5.08 19.87
N GLU A 268 -17.06 -6.07 20.41
CA GLU A 268 -16.45 -7.14 19.64
C GLU A 268 -17.30 -8.39 19.81
N CYS A 269 -17.92 -8.82 18.71
CA CYS A 269 -18.88 -9.93 18.68
C CYS A 269 -18.36 -11.08 17.84
N ASP A 270 -18.87 -12.27 18.08
CA ASP A 270 -18.67 -13.43 17.23
C ASP A 270 -19.46 -13.25 15.93
N ALA A 271 -18.75 -13.19 14.80
CA ALA A 271 -19.38 -13.01 13.49
C ALA A 271 -20.19 -14.24 13.05
N SER A 272 -19.91 -15.42 13.62
CA SER A 272 -20.61 -16.68 13.34
C SER A 272 -21.81 -16.94 14.27
N ALA A 273 -22.14 -15.99 15.16
CA ALA A 273 -23.22 -16.16 16.12
C ALA A 273 -24.59 -16.41 15.45
N VAL A 274 -25.35 -17.35 16.01
CA VAL A 274 -26.74 -17.66 15.58
C VAL A 274 -27.65 -17.55 16.76
N PRO A 275 -28.68 -16.67 16.76
CA PRO A 275 -28.88 -15.60 15.76
C PRO A 275 -27.72 -14.60 15.72
N ASP A 276 -27.62 -13.85 14.63
CA ASP A 276 -26.52 -12.88 14.45
C ASP A 276 -26.44 -11.84 15.59
N ALA A 277 -25.28 -11.23 15.74
CA ALA A 277 -25.01 -10.33 16.86
C ALA A 277 -25.95 -9.11 16.89
N GLN A 278 -26.29 -8.55 15.72
CA GLN A 278 -27.22 -7.42 15.63
C GLN A 278 -28.63 -7.82 16.12
N THR A 279 -29.10 -9.01 15.77
CA THR A 279 -30.37 -9.54 16.22
C THR A 279 -30.37 -9.78 17.73
N GLN A 280 -29.31 -10.35 18.30
CA GLN A 280 -29.18 -10.56 19.74
C GLN A 280 -29.19 -9.23 20.50
N LEU A 281 -28.40 -8.25 20.00
CA LEU A 281 -28.33 -6.90 20.55
C LEU A 281 -29.70 -6.21 20.53
N PHE A 282 -30.38 -6.25 19.38
CA PHE A 282 -31.72 -5.66 19.24
C PHE A 282 -32.70 -6.24 20.24
N ARG A 283 -32.77 -7.57 20.38
CA ARG A 283 -33.70 -8.23 21.34
C ARG A 283 -33.40 -7.84 22.78
N LEU A 284 -32.11 -7.78 23.15
CA LEU A 284 -31.73 -7.34 24.51
C LEU A 284 -32.19 -5.91 24.77
N LEU A 285 -31.92 -5.00 23.87
CA LEU A 285 -32.21 -3.57 24.04
C LEU A 285 -33.72 -3.27 24.01
N CYS A 286 -34.51 -4.00 23.21
CA CYS A 286 -35.97 -3.97 23.29
C CYS A 286 -36.49 -4.42 24.66
N GLY A 287 -35.91 -5.48 25.22
CA GLY A 287 -36.27 -5.96 26.55
C GLY A 287 -35.94 -4.99 27.70
N LEU A 288 -34.98 -4.12 27.48
CA LEU A 288 -34.53 -3.09 28.42
C LEU A 288 -35.16 -1.71 28.17
N ASP A 289 -36.03 -1.58 27.17
CA ASP A 289 -36.58 -0.31 26.70
C ASP A 289 -35.49 0.75 26.41
N ALA A 290 -34.40 0.29 25.81
CA ALA A 290 -33.21 1.10 25.52
C ALA A 290 -33.08 1.42 24.02
N PRO A 291 -33.54 2.62 23.57
CA PRO A 291 -33.50 2.98 22.17
C PRO A 291 -32.09 3.03 21.61
N ILE A 292 -31.91 2.38 20.45
CA ILE A 292 -30.68 2.49 19.64
C ILE A 292 -30.75 3.80 18.84
N ARG A 293 -29.77 4.68 19.01
CA ARG A 293 -29.65 5.91 18.25
C ARG A 293 -28.75 5.75 17.03
N MET A 294 -27.73 4.88 17.15
CA MET A 294 -26.81 4.56 16.08
C MET A 294 -26.32 3.11 16.27
N LEU A 295 -26.22 2.39 15.18
CA LEU A 295 -25.56 1.08 15.11
C LEU A 295 -24.82 1.02 13.80
N VAL A 296 -23.50 0.91 13.86
CA VAL A 296 -22.61 0.86 12.68
C VAL A 296 -21.66 -0.32 12.85
N GLU A 297 -21.49 -1.07 11.79
CA GLU A 297 -20.48 -2.10 11.72
C GLU A 297 -19.11 -1.43 11.44
N GLU A 298 -18.19 -1.57 12.40
CA GLU A 298 -16.82 -1.10 12.22
C GLU A 298 -15.96 -2.27 11.72
N HIS A 299 -15.51 -2.16 10.50
CA HIS A 299 -14.41 -2.99 10.03
C HIS A 299 -13.08 -2.38 10.48
N ASP A 300 -12.06 -3.19 10.77
CA ASP A 300 -10.69 -2.68 10.85
C ASP A 300 -10.33 -2.15 9.47
N SER A 301 -10.67 -0.89 9.22
CA SER A 301 -10.31 -0.24 7.99
C SER A 301 -8.78 -0.05 7.97
N LEU A 302 -8.18 -0.18 6.80
CA LEU A 302 -6.77 0.14 6.62
C LEU A 302 -6.43 1.54 7.15
N GLU A 303 -7.40 2.45 7.17
CA GLU A 303 -7.29 3.80 7.75
C GLU A 303 -7.05 3.76 9.26
N THR A 304 -7.80 2.92 9.99
CA THR A 304 -7.61 2.73 11.44
C THR A 304 -6.24 2.12 11.75
N VAL A 305 -5.82 1.15 10.94
CA VAL A 305 -4.49 0.51 11.05
C VAL A 305 -3.40 1.54 10.76
N PHE A 306 -3.55 2.32 9.69
CA PHE A 306 -2.59 3.36 9.30
C PHE A 306 -2.45 4.43 10.38
N LEU A 307 -3.55 4.92 10.95
CA LEU A 307 -3.53 5.89 12.04
C LEU A 307 -2.82 5.34 13.28
N ARG A 308 -3.09 4.09 13.67
CA ARG A 308 -2.40 3.43 14.79
C ARG A 308 -0.90 3.26 14.53
N ALA A 309 -0.53 2.85 13.32
CA ALA A 309 0.87 2.66 12.94
C ALA A 309 1.67 3.97 12.85
N THR A 310 0.98 5.11 12.62
CA THR A 310 1.60 6.43 12.47
C THR A 310 1.47 7.32 13.69
N ASP A 311 0.65 6.93 14.70
CA ASP A 311 0.41 7.74 15.90
C ASP A 311 1.61 7.69 16.86
N GLU A 312 2.10 8.84 17.29
CA GLU A 312 3.31 8.97 18.13
C GLU A 312 3.16 8.41 19.57
N GLY A 313 1.92 8.05 19.96
CA GLY A 313 1.57 7.63 21.32
C GLY A 313 1.25 6.14 21.51
N ALA A 314 1.14 5.36 20.48
CA ALA A 314 0.80 3.95 20.60
C ALA A 314 2.04 3.10 20.94
N LYS A 315 2.33 2.93 22.22
CA LYS A 315 3.16 1.81 22.70
C LYS A 315 2.52 0.53 22.21
N ASN A 316 3.28 -0.23 21.42
CA ASN A 316 2.89 -1.53 20.87
C ASN A 316 2.42 -2.47 22.00
N PRO A 317 1.14 -2.86 22.10
CA PRO A 317 0.67 -3.76 23.15
C PRO A 317 1.09 -5.23 22.93
N ALA A 318 1.73 -5.55 21.83
CA ALA A 318 2.17 -6.92 21.50
C ALA A 318 3.56 -7.29 22.05
N ALA A 319 4.33 -6.32 22.59
CA ALA A 319 5.67 -6.59 23.12
C ALA A 319 5.70 -7.07 24.59
N ASP A 320 4.57 -7.02 25.32
CA ASP A 320 4.52 -7.35 26.76
C ASP A 320 3.89 -8.74 27.08
N SER A 321 3.65 -9.59 26.08
CA SER A 321 3.07 -10.92 26.32
C SER A 321 4.07 -12.09 26.26
N PHE A 322 5.39 -11.83 26.28
CA PHE A 322 6.41 -12.86 26.49
C PHE A 322 7.47 -12.37 27.47
N LYS A 323 7.13 -12.40 28.75
CA LYS A 323 8.06 -12.59 29.87
C LYS A 323 7.49 -13.60 30.83
#